data_5207cd596b4be03cbb4050cc0ac1461e
#
_entry.id   5207cd596b4be03cbb4050cc0ac1461e
#
_cell.length_a   1.000
_cell.length_b   1.000
_cell.length_c   1.000
_cell.angle_alpha   90.00
_cell.angle_beta   90.00
_cell.angle_gamma   90.00
#
_symmetry.space_group_name_H-M   'P 1'
#
loop_
_entity.id
_entity.type
_entity.pdbx_description
1 polymer ?
#
loop_
_entity_poly.entity_id
_entity_poly.type
_entity_poly.pdbx_seq_one_letter_code
_entity_poly.pdbx_strand_id
1 'polypeptide(L)'
;MDRIAEQLVRKSHTTEDDVKKIVLLAATVLLTLGTLYVTIFIAPIAIVLPFGIIYLAVYFYKLLKVEYEYTCTNGTLDIDKILGQTKRVEMLTIDVSAFTAYGKAGECAESDEELTTYSAVGESMMGDDTAETYYAEFDHPENGKCCLYFTPDARMREAIEPFLPRTMRYHR
;
A
#
# COMPACT_ATOMS: atom_id res chain seq x y z
N MET A 1 -20.97 13.57 17.41
CA MET A 1 -20.66 12.15 17.60
C MET A 1 -19.45 11.91 16.75
N ASP A 2 -18.31 11.60 17.36
CA ASP A 2 -17.07 11.39 16.62
C ASP A 2 -17.20 10.15 15.75
N ARG A 3 -16.87 10.28 14.47
CA ARG A 3 -16.86 9.16 13.52
C ARG A 3 -15.42 8.78 13.25
N ILE A 4 -15.07 7.59 13.68
CA ILE A 4 -13.74 7.02 13.49
C ILE A 4 -13.94 5.66 12.81
N ALA A 5 -13.24 5.43 11.72
CA ALA A 5 -13.13 4.14 11.07
C ALA A 5 -11.66 3.85 10.75
N GLU A 6 -11.24 2.63 11.03
CA GLU A 6 -9.90 2.14 10.71
C GLU A 6 -10.05 0.84 9.93
N GLN A 7 -9.26 0.69 8.87
CA GLN A 7 -9.24 -0.49 8.02
C GLN A 7 -7.81 -0.82 7.62
N LEU A 8 -7.43 -2.09 7.77
CA LEU A 8 -6.16 -2.60 7.29
C LEU A 8 -6.38 -3.42 6.02
N VAL A 9 -5.62 -3.08 4.99
CA VAL A 9 -5.73 -3.66 3.65
C VAL A 9 -4.36 -4.20 3.24
N ARG A 10 -4.30 -5.45 2.79
CA ARG A 10 -3.08 -6.02 2.23
C ARG A 10 -2.98 -5.66 0.76
N LYS A 11 -1.84 -5.11 0.34
CA LYS A 11 -1.59 -4.82 -1.07
C LYS A 11 -1.89 -6.05 -1.93
N SER A 12 -2.68 -5.86 -2.99
CA SER A 12 -2.94 -6.91 -3.99
C SER A 12 -1.63 -7.43 -4.58
N HIS A 13 -1.55 -8.73 -4.77
CA HIS A 13 -0.38 -9.35 -5.39
C HIS A 13 -0.22 -8.88 -6.84
N THR A 14 0.93 -8.30 -7.13
CA THR A 14 1.29 -7.90 -8.49
C THR A 14 2.43 -8.79 -8.99
N THR A 15 2.45 -9.10 -10.28
CA THR A 15 3.53 -9.88 -10.93
C THR A 15 4.92 -9.30 -10.62
N GLU A 16 5.04 -7.98 -10.49
CA GLU A 16 6.29 -7.31 -10.09
C GLU A 16 6.76 -7.70 -8.68
N ASP A 17 5.82 -7.88 -7.75
CA ASP A 17 6.16 -8.27 -6.38
C ASP A 17 6.67 -9.71 -6.33
N ASP A 18 6.14 -10.59 -7.17
CA ASP A 18 6.61 -11.97 -7.28
C ASP A 18 7.98 -12.03 -7.95
N VAL A 19 8.23 -11.23 -8.99
CA VAL A 19 9.55 -11.09 -9.61
C VAL A 19 10.58 -10.61 -8.59
N LYS A 20 10.27 -9.59 -7.78
CA LYS A 20 11.17 -9.09 -6.73
C LYS A 20 11.51 -10.19 -5.70
N LYS A 21 10.52 -11.01 -5.29
CA LYS A 21 10.75 -12.16 -4.38
C LYS A 21 11.65 -13.22 -5.00
N ILE A 22 11.41 -13.56 -6.27
CA ILE A 22 12.21 -14.56 -7.01
C ILE A 22 13.65 -14.07 -7.17
N VAL A 23 13.84 -12.81 -7.58
CA VAL A 23 15.18 -12.21 -7.73
C VAL A 23 15.92 -12.19 -6.39
N LEU A 24 15.25 -11.78 -5.31
CA LEU A 24 15.84 -11.79 -3.96
C LEU A 24 16.27 -13.21 -3.55
N LEU A 25 15.42 -14.21 -3.79
CA LEU A 25 15.71 -15.61 -3.48
C LEU A 25 16.91 -16.12 -4.30
N ALA A 26 16.91 -15.88 -5.61
CA ALA A 26 17.99 -16.30 -6.49
C ALA A 26 19.33 -15.66 -6.10
N ALA A 27 19.33 -14.34 -5.83
CA ALA A 27 20.52 -13.62 -5.36
C ALA A 27 21.03 -14.19 -4.01
N THR A 28 20.12 -14.49 -3.08
CA THR A 28 20.47 -15.09 -1.79
C THR A 28 21.15 -16.45 -1.96
N VAL A 29 20.60 -17.32 -2.82
CA VAL A 29 21.17 -18.66 -3.08
C VAL A 29 22.57 -18.52 -3.69
N LEU A 30 22.74 -17.68 -4.73
CA LEU A 30 24.02 -17.49 -5.38
C LEU A 30 25.10 -16.94 -4.42
N LEU A 31 24.76 -15.93 -3.64
CA LEU A 31 25.68 -15.33 -2.67
C LEU A 31 26.04 -16.31 -1.55
N THR A 32 25.07 -17.09 -1.07
CA THR A 32 25.32 -18.10 -0.03
C THR A 32 26.24 -19.20 -0.55
N LEU A 33 26.01 -19.73 -1.75
CA LEU A 33 26.89 -20.73 -2.36
C LEU A 33 28.30 -20.18 -2.61
N GLY A 34 28.42 -18.95 -3.09
CA GLY A 34 29.71 -18.29 -3.30
C GLY A 34 30.49 -18.11 -2.00
N THR A 35 29.84 -17.67 -0.93
CA THR A 35 30.48 -17.53 0.39
C THR A 35 30.83 -18.85 1.03
N LEU A 36 30.04 -19.90 0.83
CA LEU A 36 30.39 -21.27 1.26
C LEU A 36 31.63 -21.78 0.55
N TYR A 37 31.73 -21.54 -0.77
CA TYR A 37 32.93 -21.91 -1.52
C TYR A 37 34.18 -21.22 -0.97
N VAL A 38 34.12 -19.91 -0.72
CA VAL A 38 35.21 -19.14 -0.11
C VAL A 38 35.57 -19.68 1.28
N THR A 39 34.56 -19.98 2.09
CA THR A 39 34.75 -20.53 3.45
C THR A 39 35.49 -21.87 3.45
N ILE A 40 35.12 -22.76 2.54
CA ILE A 40 35.69 -24.12 2.50
C ILE A 40 37.11 -24.12 1.91
N PHE A 41 37.34 -23.36 0.82
CA PHE A 41 38.56 -23.45 0.04
C PHE A 41 39.60 -22.38 0.28
N ILE A 42 39.19 -21.20 0.81
CA ILE A 42 40.08 -20.01 0.91
C ILE A 42 40.28 -19.59 2.35
N ALA A 43 39.20 -19.35 3.09
CA ALA A 43 39.26 -18.75 4.42
C ALA A 43 38.16 -19.31 5.35
N PRO A 44 38.46 -20.37 6.12
CA PRO A 44 37.49 -20.99 7.02
C PRO A 44 36.84 -20.02 8.05
N ILE A 45 37.54 -18.95 8.42
CA ILE A 45 37.02 -17.93 9.31
C ILE A 45 35.80 -17.18 8.71
N ALA A 46 35.62 -17.21 7.38
CA ALA A 46 34.51 -16.58 6.69
C ALA A 46 33.14 -17.27 6.88
N ILE A 47 33.07 -18.32 7.72
CA ILE A 47 31.83 -19.08 7.96
C ILE A 47 30.67 -18.23 8.49
N VAL A 48 30.92 -17.06 9.04
CA VAL A 48 29.89 -16.14 9.52
C VAL A 48 29.14 -15.46 8.38
N LEU A 49 29.74 -15.32 7.19
CA LEU A 49 29.16 -14.59 6.05
C LEU A 49 27.87 -15.22 5.52
N PRO A 50 27.77 -16.53 5.28
CA PRO A 50 26.53 -17.17 4.83
C PRO A 50 25.33 -16.87 5.75
N PHE A 51 25.55 -16.91 7.08
CA PHE A 51 24.50 -16.63 8.05
C PHE A 51 24.05 -15.15 7.98
N GLY A 52 24.98 -14.22 7.80
CA GLY A 52 24.68 -12.80 7.59
C GLY A 52 23.86 -12.57 6.33
N ILE A 53 24.17 -13.23 5.24
CA ILE A 53 23.43 -13.13 3.96
C ILE A 53 21.99 -13.64 4.15
N ILE A 54 21.81 -14.79 4.76
CA ILE A 54 20.48 -15.37 5.03
C ILE A 54 19.66 -14.41 5.92
N TYR A 55 20.26 -13.89 6.98
CA TYR A 55 19.59 -12.94 7.88
C TYR A 55 19.09 -11.69 7.11
N LEU A 56 19.96 -11.09 6.31
CA LEU A 56 19.60 -9.93 5.48
C LEU A 56 18.50 -10.26 4.47
N ALA A 57 18.56 -11.43 3.85
CA ALA A 57 17.54 -11.88 2.91
C ALA A 57 16.17 -12.01 3.58
N VAL A 58 16.09 -12.60 4.76
CA VAL A 58 14.85 -12.71 5.54
C VAL A 58 14.33 -11.32 5.93
N TYR A 59 15.22 -10.41 6.31
CA TYR A 59 14.85 -9.03 6.63
C TYR A 59 14.24 -8.31 5.42
N PHE A 60 14.91 -8.35 4.25
CA PHE A 60 14.39 -7.74 3.03
C PHE A 60 13.10 -8.41 2.54
N TYR A 61 12.99 -9.74 2.66
CA TYR A 61 11.77 -10.46 2.30
C TYR A 61 10.55 -9.99 3.11
N LYS A 62 10.74 -9.70 4.41
CA LYS A 62 9.68 -9.15 5.25
C LYS A 62 9.25 -7.76 4.75
N LEU A 63 10.19 -6.91 4.34
CA LEU A 63 9.90 -5.56 3.84
C LEU A 63 9.11 -5.55 2.51
N LEU A 64 9.13 -6.65 1.74
CA LEU A 64 8.32 -6.78 0.53
C LEU A 64 6.81 -6.97 0.82
N LYS A 65 6.45 -7.29 2.06
CA LYS A 65 5.04 -7.32 2.47
C LYS A 65 4.58 -5.90 2.72
N VAL A 66 3.67 -5.44 1.88
CA VAL A 66 3.09 -4.10 1.98
C VAL A 66 1.64 -4.23 2.40
N GLU A 67 1.26 -3.46 3.41
CA GLU A 67 -0.10 -3.30 3.88
C GLU A 67 -0.43 -1.80 3.86
N TYR A 68 -1.70 -1.45 3.68
CA TYR A 68 -2.18 -0.07 3.78
C TYR A 68 -3.13 0.01 4.97
N GLU A 69 -3.02 1.06 5.73
CA GLU A 69 -3.94 1.40 6.80
C GLU A 69 -4.70 2.67 6.39
N TYR A 70 -6.00 2.57 6.37
CA TYR A 70 -6.87 3.72 6.16
C TYR A 70 -7.46 4.10 7.49
N THR A 71 -7.36 5.37 7.85
CA THR A 71 -7.97 5.93 9.06
C THR A 71 -8.82 7.13 8.65
N CYS A 72 -10.12 7.06 8.91
CA CYS A 72 -11.01 8.20 8.71
C CYS A 72 -11.43 8.74 10.08
N THR A 73 -11.05 9.97 10.39
CA THR A 73 -11.39 10.64 11.66
C THR A 73 -12.07 11.95 11.36
N ASN A 74 -13.36 12.04 11.65
CA ASN A 74 -14.16 13.27 11.51
C ASN A 74 -14.03 13.93 10.12
N GLY A 75 -13.86 13.13 9.06
CA GLY A 75 -13.75 13.59 7.69
C GLY A 75 -12.34 13.84 7.19
N THR A 76 -11.31 13.64 8.01
CA THR A 76 -9.93 13.55 7.56
C THR A 76 -9.61 12.09 7.25
N LEU A 77 -9.16 11.81 6.05
CA LEU A 77 -8.73 10.49 5.60
C LEU A 77 -7.21 10.44 5.57
N ASP A 78 -6.64 9.58 6.41
CA ASP A 78 -5.22 9.27 6.48
C ASP A 78 -4.96 7.91 5.86
N ILE A 79 -3.97 7.82 5.00
CA ILE A 79 -3.53 6.57 4.36
C ILE A 79 -2.06 6.37 4.64
N ASP A 80 -1.77 5.33 5.40
CA ASP A 80 -0.42 4.91 5.76
C ASP A 80 -0.03 3.63 5.02
N LYS A 81 1.22 3.57 4.59
CA LYS A 81 1.84 2.38 4.03
C LYS A 81 2.68 1.69 5.08
N ILE A 82 2.36 0.43 5.38
CA ILE A 82 3.07 -0.39 6.36
C ILE A 82 3.96 -1.38 5.63
N LEU A 83 5.27 -1.28 5.85
CA LEU A 83 6.27 -2.17 5.26
C LEU A 83 6.70 -3.20 6.29
N GLY A 84 6.54 -4.50 5.96
CA GLY A 84 6.98 -5.60 6.80
C GLY A 84 6.35 -5.63 8.18
N GLN A 85 5.16 -5.04 8.35
CA GLN A 85 4.43 -4.95 9.61
C GLN A 85 5.17 -4.19 10.73
N THR A 86 6.21 -3.46 10.38
CA THR A 86 7.09 -2.77 11.35
C THR A 86 7.30 -1.30 11.04
N LYS A 87 7.42 -0.95 9.76
CA LYS A 87 7.72 0.42 9.35
C LYS A 87 6.48 1.05 8.74
N ARG A 88 5.92 2.05 9.41
CA ARG A 88 4.84 2.90 8.93
C ARG A 88 5.43 4.09 8.18
N VAL A 89 4.89 4.38 7.01
CA VAL A 89 5.23 5.53 6.17
C VAL A 89 3.94 6.19 5.78
N GLU A 90 3.75 7.43 6.20
CA GLU A 90 2.63 8.26 5.78
C GLU A 90 2.66 8.42 4.25
N MET A 91 1.54 8.15 3.62
CA MET A 91 1.39 8.24 2.17
C MET A 91 0.55 9.44 1.77
N LEU A 92 -0.55 9.67 2.48
CA LEU A 92 -1.50 10.74 2.16
C LEU A 92 -2.37 11.05 3.37
N THR A 93 -2.54 12.35 3.65
CA THR A 93 -3.57 12.90 4.57
C THR A 93 -4.40 13.92 3.82
N ILE A 94 -5.73 13.75 3.81
CA ILE A 94 -6.63 14.62 3.07
C ILE A 94 -8.00 14.76 3.75
N ASP A 95 -8.59 15.94 3.65
CA ASP A 95 -9.99 16.14 4.02
C ASP A 95 -10.93 15.63 2.92
N VAL A 96 -11.86 14.77 3.29
CA VAL A 96 -12.89 14.22 2.40
C VAL A 96 -13.74 15.32 1.75
N SER A 97 -13.91 16.45 2.41
CA SER A 97 -14.61 17.62 1.87
C SER A 97 -13.88 18.28 0.70
N ALA A 98 -12.60 18.03 0.52
CA ALA A 98 -11.78 18.52 -0.59
C ALA A 98 -11.87 17.65 -1.85
N PHE A 99 -12.60 16.52 -1.81
CA PHE A 99 -12.78 15.69 -2.99
C PHE A 99 -13.54 16.44 -4.08
N THR A 100 -13.02 16.39 -5.30
CA THR A 100 -13.62 16.94 -6.51
C THR A 100 -14.42 15.88 -7.29
N ALA A 101 -14.01 14.61 -7.18
CA ALA A 101 -14.74 13.45 -7.68
C ALA A 101 -14.56 12.27 -6.71
N TYR A 102 -15.58 11.40 -6.60
CA TYR A 102 -15.56 10.18 -5.79
C TYR A 102 -16.53 9.16 -6.37
N GLY A 103 -16.09 7.93 -6.59
CA GLY A 103 -16.91 6.87 -7.15
C GLY A 103 -16.18 5.53 -7.23
N LYS A 104 -16.80 4.55 -7.89
CA LYS A 104 -16.16 3.26 -8.18
C LYS A 104 -15.11 3.43 -9.27
N ALA A 105 -13.98 2.73 -9.15
CA ALA A 105 -12.84 2.88 -10.05
C ALA A 105 -13.20 2.66 -11.54
N GLY A 106 -14.20 1.83 -11.86
CA GLY A 106 -14.68 1.61 -13.21
C GLY A 106 -15.49 2.79 -13.82
N GLU A 107 -15.86 3.78 -12.99
CA GLU A 107 -16.60 4.98 -13.40
C GLU A 107 -15.69 6.20 -13.56
N CYS A 108 -14.39 6.05 -13.27
CA CYS A 108 -13.41 7.11 -13.46
C CYS A 108 -13.36 7.49 -14.94
N ALA A 109 -13.72 8.74 -15.26
CA ALA A 109 -13.53 9.27 -16.62
C ALA A 109 -12.02 9.37 -16.88
N GLU A 110 -11.56 8.85 -18.02
CA GLU A 110 -10.19 9.11 -18.48
C GLU A 110 -10.06 10.62 -18.69
N SER A 111 -9.44 11.29 -17.73
CA SER A 111 -9.12 12.71 -17.89
C SER A 111 -7.84 12.83 -18.72
N ASP A 112 -7.85 13.64 -19.78
CA ASP A 112 -6.66 13.99 -20.57
C ASP A 112 -5.62 14.81 -19.76
N GLU A 113 -5.87 15.06 -18.49
CA GLU A 113 -4.99 15.81 -17.60
C GLU A 113 -4.00 14.89 -16.87
N GLU A 114 -2.77 15.35 -16.76
CA GLU A 114 -1.70 14.65 -16.03
C GLU A 114 -1.99 14.67 -14.52
N LEU A 115 -2.54 13.56 -14.00
CA LEU A 115 -2.90 13.40 -12.60
C LEU A 115 -1.80 12.65 -11.85
N THR A 116 -1.40 13.16 -10.69
CA THR A 116 -0.56 12.39 -9.76
C THR A 116 -1.39 11.29 -9.13
N THR A 117 -1.05 10.01 -9.42
CA THR A 117 -1.84 8.87 -8.97
C THR A 117 -1.27 8.24 -7.71
N TYR A 118 -2.10 8.16 -6.68
CA TYR A 118 -1.84 7.39 -5.46
C TYR A 118 -2.61 6.07 -5.51
N SER A 119 -1.92 4.95 -5.39
CA SER A 119 -2.56 3.62 -5.38
C SER A 119 -2.33 2.93 -4.05
N ALA A 120 -3.41 2.77 -3.30
CA ALA A 120 -3.45 2.05 -2.03
C ALA A 120 -4.42 0.84 -2.11
N VAL A 121 -4.59 0.28 -3.29
CA VAL A 121 -5.52 -0.82 -3.57
C VAL A 121 -5.02 -2.13 -2.96
N GLY A 122 -5.95 -2.92 -2.38
CA GLY A 122 -5.61 -4.21 -1.83
C GLY A 122 -6.84 -5.03 -1.40
N GLU A 123 -6.58 -6.16 -0.77
CA GLU A 123 -7.59 -7.06 -0.22
C GLU A 123 -7.85 -6.73 1.25
N SER A 124 -9.11 -6.62 1.65
CA SER A 124 -9.47 -6.37 3.05
C SER A 124 -9.01 -7.55 3.93
N MET A 125 -8.30 -7.24 5.01
CA MET A 125 -7.86 -8.27 5.97
C MET A 125 -8.99 -8.75 6.90
N MET A 126 -10.15 -8.10 6.86
CA MET A 126 -11.32 -8.46 7.69
C MET A 126 -12.32 -9.38 6.98
N GLY A 127 -11.95 -9.97 5.82
CA GLY A 127 -12.76 -11.01 5.16
C GLY A 127 -13.95 -10.48 4.37
N ASP A 128 -13.94 -9.21 3.99
CA ASP A 128 -14.93 -8.67 3.06
C ASP A 128 -14.44 -8.84 1.62
N ASP A 129 -14.75 -9.99 1.03
CA ASP A 129 -14.41 -10.31 -0.37
C ASP A 129 -15.18 -9.45 -1.40
N THR A 130 -16.07 -8.57 -0.92
CA THR A 130 -16.87 -7.66 -1.76
C THR A 130 -16.31 -6.25 -1.83
N ALA A 131 -15.13 -6.02 -1.27
CA ALA A 131 -14.51 -4.71 -1.26
C ALA A 131 -14.16 -4.26 -2.68
N GLU A 132 -14.91 -3.27 -3.19
CA GLU A 132 -14.72 -2.68 -4.49
C GLU A 132 -13.65 -1.57 -4.42
N THR A 133 -12.91 -1.41 -5.51
CA THR A 133 -11.97 -0.29 -5.62
C THR A 133 -12.73 0.99 -5.93
N TYR A 134 -12.44 2.03 -5.17
CA TYR A 134 -12.95 3.38 -5.34
C TYR A 134 -11.83 4.32 -5.79
N TYR A 135 -12.22 5.41 -6.43
CA TYR A 135 -11.32 6.52 -6.72
C TYR A 135 -11.81 7.80 -6.03
N ALA A 136 -10.88 8.67 -5.72
CA ALA A 136 -11.13 10.02 -5.23
C ALA A 136 -10.16 11.00 -5.91
N GLU A 137 -10.69 12.04 -6.55
CA GLU A 137 -9.88 13.12 -7.10
C GLU A 137 -9.89 14.31 -6.15
N PHE A 138 -8.78 15.01 -6.07
CA PHE A 138 -8.59 16.17 -5.20
C PHE A 138 -7.40 17.01 -5.64
N ASP A 139 -7.36 18.25 -5.19
CA ASP A 139 -6.22 19.15 -5.38
C ASP A 139 -5.29 19.09 -4.17
N HIS A 140 -4.06 18.60 -4.38
CA HIS A 140 -3.03 18.56 -3.33
C HIS A 140 -2.16 19.81 -3.42
N PRO A 141 -1.83 20.48 -2.28
CA PRO A 141 -1.08 21.74 -2.28
C PRO A 141 0.28 21.68 -2.96
N GLU A 142 0.97 20.53 -2.87
CA GLU A 142 2.32 20.34 -3.41
C GLU A 142 2.33 19.61 -4.75
N ASN A 143 1.36 18.68 -4.99
CA ASN A 143 1.38 17.76 -6.12
C ASN A 143 0.31 18.09 -7.18
N GLY A 144 -0.45 19.17 -7.00
CA GLY A 144 -1.51 19.59 -7.92
C GLY A 144 -2.68 18.62 -7.91
N LYS A 145 -3.27 18.37 -9.09
CA LYS A 145 -4.40 17.44 -9.23
C LYS A 145 -3.95 16.01 -8.98
N CYS A 146 -4.61 15.35 -8.06
CA CYS A 146 -4.29 13.99 -7.63
C CYS A 146 -5.51 13.08 -7.74
N CYS A 147 -5.25 11.80 -8.01
CA CYS A 147 -6.23 10.73 -7.98
C CYS A 147 -5.76 9.62 -7.03
N LEU A 148 -6.59 9.30 -6.04
CA LEU A 148 -6.38 8.22 -5.10
C LEU A 148 -7.24 7.02 -5.51
N TYR A 149 -6.63 5.84 -5.64
CA TYR A 149 -7.32 4.56 -5.74
C TYR A 149 -7.16 3.79 -4.44
N PHE A 150 -8.26 3.36 -3.82
CA PHE A 150 -8.26 2.63 -2.56
C PHE A 150 -9.45 1.67 -2.48
N THR A 151 -9.44 0.76 -1.52
CA THR A 151 -10.46 -0.30 -1.39
C THR A 151 -11.14 -0.20 -0.02
N PRO A 152 -12.07 0.79 0.16
CA PRO A 152 -12.75 0.98 1.44
C PRO A 152 -13.80 -0.11 1.67
N ASP A 153 -13.85 -0.65 2.90
CA ASP A 153 -14.95 -1.50 3.34
C ASP A 153 -16.24 -0.70 3.59
N ALA A 154 -17.31 -1.39 3.97
CA ALA A 154 -18.59 -0.75 4.23
C ALA A 154 -18.50 0.28 5.36
N ARG A 155 -17.74 -0.01 6.43
CA ARG A 155 -17.59 0.90 7.59
C ARG A 155 -16.82 2.15 7.21
N MET A 156 -15.74 1.99 6.42
CA MET A 156 -14.94 3.10 5.93
C MET A 156 -15.78 4.00 5.02
N ARG A 157 -16.59 3.43 4.12
CA ARG A 157 -17.52 4.19 3.27
C ARG A 157 -18.55 4.96 4.08
N GLU A 158 -19.17 4.32 5.08
CA GLU A 158 -20.11 4.98 5.99
C GLU A 158 -19.48 6.12 6.80
N ALA A 159 -18.18 6.03 7.11
CA ALA A 159 -17.44 7.10 7.78
C ALA A 159 -17.11 8.26 6.84
N ILE A 160 -16.81 8.00 5.58
CA ILE A 160 -16.47 9.00 4.55
C ILE A 160 -17.72 9.74 4.04
N GLU A 161 -18.81 9.02 3.76
CA GLU A 161 -20.01 9.52 3.07
C GLU A 161 -20.58 10.85 3.63
N PRO A 162 -20.69 11.07 4.96
CA PRO A 162 -21.24 12.31 5.51
C PRO A 162 -20.39 13.55 5.26
N PHE A 163 -19.11 13.38 4.98
CA PHE A 163 -18.15 14.47 4.76
C PHE A 163 -17.94 14.78 3.28
N LEU A 164 -18.42 13.91 2.37
CA LEU A 164 -18.39 14.16 0.93
C LEU A 164 -19.11 15.48 0.58
N PRO A 165 -18.66 16.20 -0.45
CA PRO A 165 -19.38 17.32 -1.02
C PRO A 165 -20.83 16.95 -1.38
N ARG A 166 -21.77 17.88 -1.22
CA ARG A 166 -23.20 17.63 -1.45
C ARG A 166 -23.52 17.12 -2.84
N THR A 167 -22.73 17.50 -3.84
CA THR A 167 -22.86 17.08 -5.25
C THR A 167 -22.61 15.59 -5.44
N MET A 168 -21.84 14.96 -4.56
CA MET A 168 -21.43 13.56 -4.65
C MET A 168 -22.30 12.61 -3.81
N ARG A 169 -23.07 13.13 -2.86
CA ARG A 169 -23.92 12.32 -1.96
C ARG A 169 -25.19 11.77 -2.63
N TYR A 170 -25.56 12.25 -3.82
CA TYR A 170 -26.85 11.98 -4.46
C TYR A 170 -26.78 11.00 -5.66
N HIS A 171 -25.63 10.40 -5.98
CA HIS A 171 -25.55 9.33 -6.95
C HIS A 171 -25.73 7.96 -6.24
N ARG A 172 -27.00 7.62 -6.00
CA ARG A 172 -27.47 6.25 -5.71
C ARG A 172 -28.14 5.68 -6.93
#